data_a66bffab4fa7b1026c53f7f34354f9a1
#
_entry.id   a66bffab4fa7b1026c53f7f34354f9a1
#
_cell.length_a   1.000
_cell.length_b   1.000
_cell.length_c   1.000
_cell.angle_alpha   90.00
_cell.angle_beta   90.00
_cell.angle_gamma   90.00
#
_symmetry.space_group_name_H-M   'P 1'
#
loop_
_entity.id
_entity.type
_entity.pdbx_description
1 polymer ?
#
loop_
_entity_poly.entity_id
_entity_poly.type
_entity_poly.pdbx_seq_one_letter_code
_entity_poly.pdbx_strand_id
1 'polypeptide(L)'
;MDNWLVIILIVLVLIGATIGSLRGALKMGVTLLSTVITVVLMIFLTPIIGGLIHEHTPLGRQVEERALEIFIPELTYEDMRNFEHILEGTDLEGLSEEQWEEVSELELQRVGITEELILQQMGELPRDAQTAILEQAPIPEFLRNELIENNNPVIYNLLGVSTFPEYIASMLARMTIYTVAFLISFFISILVVLALLGAVEIIGELPVAGIINRIGGAIVGGGMAIIVIWLLFLAVSIIYTSAIGLALYDHIARSELLTMIYENNMIRNRLLGFELY
;
A
#
# COMPACT_ATOMS: atom_id res chain seq x y z
N MET A 1 -25.26 -11.67 3.94
CA MET A 1 -24.07 -12.49 3.61
C MET A 1 -23.69 -12.34 2.13
N ASP A 2 -23.53 -11.09 1.69
CA ASP A 2 -23.42 -10.80 0.25
C ASP A 2 -22.03 -10.33 -0.18
N ASN A 3 -21.00 -10.73 0.58
CA ASN A 3 -19.63 -10.40 0.22
C ASN A 3 -18.99 -11.57 -0.52
N TRP A 4 -18.99 -11.50 -1.86
CA TRP A 4 -18.42 -12.52 -2.73
C TRP A 4 -16.94 -12.81 -2.47
N LEU A 5 -16.18 -11.81 -1.94
CA LEU A 5 -14.78 -12.00 -1.55
C LEU A 5 -14.63 -13.01 -0.40
N VAL A 6 -15.56 -13.03 0.56
CA VAL A 6 -15.57 -14.03 1.64
C VAL A 6 -15.72 -15.43 1.06
N ILE A 7 -16.59 -15.58 0.05
CA ILE A 7 -16.80 -16.88 -0.61
C ILE A 7 -15.52 -17.31 -1.32
N ILE A 8 -14.86 -16.41 -2.06
CA ILE A 8 -13.59 -16.71 -2.73
C ILE A 8 -12.53 -17.12 -1.71
N LEU A 9 -12.41 -16.40 -0.59
CA LEU A 9 -11.46 -16.72 0.46
C LEU A 9 -11.70 -18.13 1.02
N ILE A 10 -12.93 -18.47 1.37
CA ILE A 10 -13.30 -19.81 1.86
C ILE A 10 -12.95 -20.88 0.82
N VAL A 11 -13.29 -20.64 -0.45
CA VAL A 11 -12.99 -21.55 -1.55
C VAL A 11 -11.49 -21.76 -1.71
N LEU A 12 -10.69 -20.69 -1.64
CA LEU A 12 -9.21 -20.79 -1.71
C LEU A 12 -8.65 -21.61 -0.57
N VAL A 13 -9.12 -21.40 0.66
CA VAL A 13 -8.69 -22.19 1.83
C VAL A 13 -9.08 -23.67 1.69
N LEU A 14 -10.30 -23.95 1.23
CA LEU A 14 -10.77 -25.33 0.98
C LEU A 14 -9.95 -26.01 -0.14
N ILE A 15 -9.65 -25.32 -1.22
CA ILE A 15 -8.78 -25.82 -2.28
C ILE A 15 -7.39 -26.12 -1.72
N GLY A 16 -6.80 -25.19 -0.97
CA GLY A 16 -5.49 -25.37 -0.34
C GLY A 16 -5.46 -26.58 0.60
N ALA A 17 -6.46 -26.72 1.46
CA ALA A 17 -6.60 -27.85 2.38
C ALA A 17 -6.80 -29.18 1.62
N THR A 18 -7.59 -29.18 0.54
CA THR A 18 -7.81 -30.38 -0.28
C THR A 18 -6.54 -30.82 -0.99
N ILE A 19 -5.84 -29.89 -1.64
CA ILE A 19 -4.55 -30.17 -2.30
C ILE A 19 -3.54 -30.68 -1.27
N GLY A 20 -3.48 -30.05 -0.09
CA GLY A 20 -2.62 -30.46 1.01
C GLY A 20 -2.93 -31.87 1.51
N SER A 21 -4.20 -32.20 1.69
CA SER A 21 -4.65 -33.56 2.08
C SER A 21 -4.24 -34.62 1.06
N LEU A 22 -4.37 -34.31 -0.24
CA LEU A 22 -4.00 -35.22 -1.33
C LEU A 22 -2.48 -35.43 -1.42
N ARG A 23 -1.68 -34.38 -1.19
CA ARG A 23 -0.22 -34.44 -1.24
C ARG A 23 0.39 -35.03 0.04
N GLY A 24 -0.29 -34.86 1.17
CA GLY A 24 0.16 -35.29 2.49
C GLY A 24 1.17 -34.35 3.15
N ALA A 25 1.32 -34.50 4.48
CA ALA A 25 2.13 -33.59 5.31
C ALA A 25 3.61 -33.54 4.90
N LEU A 26 4.20 -34.65 4.51
CA LEU A 26 5.62 -34.72 4.14
C LEU A 26 5.90 -33.86 2.87
N LYS A 27 5.12 -34.06 1.81
CA LYS A 27 5.26 -33.26 0.58
C LYS A 27 4.89 -31.81 0.81
N MET A 28 3.87 -31.55 1.63
CA MET A 28 3.49 -30.19 2.03
C MET A 28 4.54 -29.54 2.92
N GLY A 29 5.26 -30.31 3.75
CA GLY A 29 6.40 -29.83 4.55
C GLY A 29 7.54 -29.29 3.67
N VAL A 30 7.89 -30.00 2.60
CA VAL A 30 8.87 -29.52 1.62
C VAL A 30 8.36 -28.23 0.93
N THR A 31 7.08 -28.19 0.57
CA THR A 31 6.48 -27.02 -0.03
C THR A 31 6.48 -25.85 0.95
N LEU A 32 6.18 -26.09 2.23
CA LEU A 32 6.23 -25.07 3.28
C LEU A 32 7.65 -24.52 3.46
N LEU A 33 8.65 -25.41 3.54
CA LEU A 33 10.06 -25.01 3.65
C LEU A 33 10.48 -24.15 2.45
N SER A 34 10.10 -24.55 1.24
CA SER A 34 10.34 -23.77 0.02
C SER A 34 9.66 -22.41 0.08
N THR A 35 8.44 -22.34 0.62
CA THR A 35 7.72 -21.08 0.81
C THR A 35 8.45 -20.19 1.82
N VAL A 36 8.92 -20.75 2.94
CA VAL A 36 9.71 -20.00 3.93
C VAL A 36 10.98 -19.42 3.29
N ILE A 37 11.71 -20.25 2.53
CA ILE A 37 12.91 -19.78 1.81
C ILE A 37 12.55 -18.66 0.82
N THR A 38 11.45 -18.81 0.08
CA THR A 38 10.96 -17.77 -0.84
C THR A 38 10.71 -16.46 -0.10
N VAL A 39 10.01 -16.51 1.04
CA VAL A 39 9.72 -15.32 1.85
C VAL A 39 10.99 -14.67 2.38
N VAL A 40 11.94 -15.48 2.88
CA VAL A 40 13.24 -14.96 3.36
C VAL A 40 13.99 -14.27 2.23
N LEU A 41 14.11 -14.92 1.07
CA LEU A 41 14.76 -14.31 -0.11
C LEU A 41 14.08 -13.00 -0.51
N MET A 42 12.75 -12.98 -0.53
CA MET A 42 11.96 -11.82 -0.87
C MET A 42 12.22 -10.64 0.09
N ILE A 43 12.27 -10.88 1.41
CA ILE A 43 12.60 -9.85 2.41
C ILE A 43 13.99 -9.26 2.16
N PHE A 44 14.98 -10.09 1.80
CA PHE A 44 16.33 -9.62 1.48
C PHE A 44 16.41 -8.89 0.14
N LEU A 45 15.69 -9.35 -0.88
CA LEU A 45 15.74 -8.77 -2.22
C LEU A 45 14.96 -7.45 -2.32
N THR A 46 13.86 -7.31 -1.56
CA THR A 46 12.99 -6.12 -1.64
C THR A 46 13.73 -4.80 -1.43
N PRO A 47 14.55 -4.60 -0.39
CA PRO A 47 15.27 -3.34 -0.22
C PRO A 47 16.31 -3.10 -1.33
N ILE A 48 16.94 -4.15 -1.83
CA ILE A 48 17.92 -4.03 -2.92
C ILE A 48 17.22 -3.58 -4.21
N ILE A 49 16.10 -4.22 -4.55
CA ILE A 49 15.32 -3.87 -5.76
C ILE A 49 14.66 -2.51 -5.58
N GLY A 50 14.17 -2.17 -4.39
CA GLY A 50 13.61 -0.86 -4.07
C GLY A 50 14.63 0.26 -4.28
N GLY A 51 15.86 0.07 -3.82
CA GLY A 51 16.97 1.01 -4.07
C GLY A 51 17.26 1.17 -5.57
N LEU A 52 17.33 0.06 -6.31
CA LEU A 52 17.54 0.10 -7.77
C LEU A 52 16.41 0.83 -8.50
N ILE A 53 15.15 0.61 -8.11
CA ILE A 53 14.01 1.32 -8.70
C ILE A 53 14.11 2.82 -8.39
N HIS A 54 14.39 3.18 -7.15
CA HIS A 54 14.52 4.58 -6.72
C HIS A 54 15.63 5.32 -7.48
N GLU A 55 16.79 4.71 -7.63
CA GLU A 55 17.95 5.34 -8.27
C GLU A 55 17.89 5.38 -9.80
N HIS A 56 17.27 4.38 -10.44
CA HIS A 56 17.36 4.18 -11.89
C HIS A 56 16.06 4.39 -12.65
N THR A 57 14.95 4.68 -11.95
CA THR A 57 13.65 4.90 -12.59
C THR A 57 13.00 6.22 -12.15
N PRO A 58 12.15 6.84 -12.97
CA PRO A 58 11.41 8.02 -12.58
C PRO A 58 10.18 7.73 -11.71
N LEU A 59 9.96 6.47 -11.31
CA LEU A 59 8.73 6.02 -10.63
C LEU A 59 8.47 6.82 -9.34
N GLY A 60 9.51 7.02 -8.51
CA GLY A 60 9.38 7.77 -7.27
C GLY A 60 8.84 9.17 -7.51
N ARG A 61 9.50 9.92 -8.40
CA ARG A 61 9.10 11.28 -8.74
C ARG A 61 7.69 11.35 -9.34
N GLN A 62 7.33 10.42 -10.22
CA GLN A 62 5.98 10.38 -10.80
C GLN A 62 4.90 10.13 -9.74
N VAL A 63 5.21 9.32 -8.72
CA VAL A 63 4.28 9.10 -7.61
C VAL A 63 4.21 10.32 -6.70
N GLU A 64 5.34 10.99 -6.43
CA GLU A 64 5.38 12.23 -5.66
C GLU A 64 4.52 13.32 -6.30
N GLU A 65 4.69 13.57 -7.60
CA GLU A 65 3.91 14.53 -8.37
C GLU A 65 2.40 14.21 -8.30
N ARG A 66 2.02 12.95 -8.52
CA ARG A 66 0.63 12.51 -8.43
C ARG A 66 0.06 12.56 -7.02
N ALA A 67 0.86 12.28 -6.00
CA ALA A 67 0.44 12.36 -4.62
C ALA A 67 0.09 13.79 -4.24
N LEU A 68 0.89 14.76 -4.65
CA LEU A 68 0.63 16.18 -4.40
C LEU A 68 -0.70 16.62 -5.04
N GLU A 69 -0.97 16.24 -6.29
CA GLU A 69 -2.25 16.53 -6.97
C GLU A 69 -3.48 16.05 -6.17
N ILE A 70 -3.39 14.90 -5.49
CA ILE A 70 -4.50 14.34 -4.69
C ILE A 70 -4.71 15.11 -3.38
N PHE A 71 -3.63 15.63 -2.79
CA PHE A 71 -3.64 16.24 -1.47
C PHE A 71 -3.65 17.78 -1.50
N ILE A 72 -3.51 18.39 -2.67
CA ILE A 72 -3.73 19.83 -2.81
C ILE A 72 -5.24 20.07 -2.68
N PRO A 73 -5.69 20.76 -1.64
CA PRO A 73 -7.11 21.06 -1.50
C PRO A 73 -7.54 22.01 -2.60
N GLU A 74 -8.75 21.82 -3.13
CA GLU A 74 -9.41 22.87 -3.87
C GLU A 74 -9.54 24.08 -2.95
N LEU A 75 -9.00 25.22 -3.35
CA LEU A 75 -9.08 26.45 -2.56
C LEU A 75 -10.53 26.87 -2.41
N THR A 76 -11.04 26.79 -1.19
CA THR A 76 -12.38 27.26 -0.86
C THR A 76 -12.40 28.75 -0.58
N TYR A 77 -13.60 29.36 -0.54
CA TYR A 77 -13.77 30.76 -0.15
C TYR A 77 -13.19 31.07 1.25
N GLU A 78 -13.25 30.10 2.20
CA GLU A 78 -12.67 30.26 3.52
C GLU A 78 -11.14 30.29 3.48
N ASP A 79 -10.51 29.57 2.56
CA ASP A 79 -9.07 29.57 2.37
C ASP A 79 -8.52 30.89 1.82
N MET A 80 -9.35 31.69 1.16
CA MET A 80 -8.98 33.05 0.71
C MET A 80 -8.37 33.91 1.81
N ARG A 81 -8.82 33.73 3.05
CA ARG A 81 -8.30 34.48 4.20
C ARG A 81 -6.80 34.26 4.39
N ASN A 82 -6.30 33.11 4.02
CA ASN A 82 -4.87 32.77 4.14
C ASN A 82 -4.06 33.47 3.06
N PHE A 83 -4.70 33.92 1.96
CA PHE A 83 -4.07 34.59 0.83
C PHE A 83 -4.46 36.07 0.71
N GLU A 84 -5.16 36.64 1.70
CA GLU A 84 -5.66 38.03 1.68
C GLU A 84 -4.55 39.03 1.33
N HIS A 85 -3.33 38.83 1.85
CA HIS A 85 -2.18 39.68 1.58
C HIS A 85 -1.66 39.62 0.13
N ILE A 86 -1.99 38.56 -0.61
CA ILE A 86 -1.64 38.40 -2.04
C ILE A 86 -2.76 38.89 -2.93
N LEU A 87 -4.00 38.80 -2.46
CA LEU A 87 -5.18 39.25 -3.18
C LEU A 87 -5.38 40.77 -3.15
N GLU A 88 -4.76 41.42 -2.16
CA GLU A 88 -4.86 42.90 -2.00
C GLU A 88 -4.41 43.62 -3.28
N GLY A 89 -5.30 44.40 -3.86
CA GLY A 89 -5.06 45.13 -5.11
C GLY A 89 -5.21 44.32 -6.39
N THR A 90 -5.72 43.11 -6.33
CA THR A 90 -6.00 42.26 -7.49
C THR A 90 -7.51 42.24 -7.83
N ASP A 91 -7.84 41.72 -9.00
CA ASP A 91 -9.25 41.57 -9.45
C ASP A 91 -10.01 40.49 -8.61
N LEU A 92 -9.30 39.71 -7.78
CA LEU A 92 -9.87 38.70 -6.91
C LEU A 92 -10.11 39.19 -5.47
N GLU A 93 -9.75 40.44 -5.17
CA GLU A 93 -9.99 41.03 -3.86
C GLU A 93 -11.49 41.29 -3.64
N GLY A 94 -12.02 40.78 -2.53
CA GLY A 94 -13.40 41.05 -2.10
C GLY A 94 -14.49 40.31 -2.87
N LEU A 95 -14.15 39.25 -3.58
CA LEU A 95 -15.13 38.38 -4.24
C LEU A 95 -16.07 37.77 -3.22
N SER A 96 -17.35 37.58 -3.59
CA SER A 96 -18.30 36.78 -2.84
C SER A 96 -18.03 35.27 -3.02
N GLU A 97 -18.59 34.45 -2.14
CA GLU A 97 -18.48 32.99 -2.23
C GLU A 97 -18.93 32.45 -3.60
N GLU A 98 -20.06 32.97 -4.12
CA GLU A 98 -20.58 32.58 -5.44
C GLU A 98 -19.63 32.96 -6.60
N GLN A 99 -18.95 34.09 -6.48
CA GLN A 99 -17.98 34.54 -7.49
C GLN A 99 -16.66 33.76 -7.39
N TRP A 100 -16.30 33.33 -6.19
CA TRP A 100 -15.11 32.53 -5.97
C TRP A 100 -15.20 31.13 -6.62
N GLU A 101 -16.38 30.51 -6.60
CA GLU A 101 -16.60 29.22 -7.26
C GLU A 101 -16.38 29.27 -8.79
N GLU A 102 -16.44 30.46 -9.39
CA GLU A 102 -16.17 30.66 -10.83
C GLU A 102 -14.70 30.95 -11.13
N VAL A 103 -13.85 31.15 -10.11
CA VAL A 103 -12.43 31.50 -10.29
C VAL A 103 -11.67 30.28 -10.83
N SER A 104 -11.03 30.49 -11.98
CA SER A 104 -10.21 29.44 -12.61
C SER A 104 -8.79 29.39 -12.04
N GLU A 105 -8.15 28.21 -12.12
CA GLU A 105 -6.73 28.03 -11.79
C GLU A 105 -5.79 29.04 -12.49
N LEU A 106 -6.12 29.42 -13.74
CA LEU A 106 -5.37 30.41 -14.51
C LEU A 106 -5.46 31.81 -13.90
N GLU A 107 -6.57 32.17 -13.28
CA GLU A 107 -6.75 33.44 -12.59
C GLU A 107 -5.99 33.47 -11.28
N LEU A 108 -6.00 32.37 -10.52
CA LEU A 108 -5.19 32.21 -9.32
C LEU A 108 -3.69 32.34 -9.61
N GLN A 109 -3.20 31.65 -10.65
CA GLN A 109 -1.80 31.75 -11.09
C GLN A 109 -1.43 33.18 -11.52
N ARG A 110 -2.34 33.90 -12.14
CA ARG A 110 -2.12 35.28 -12.61
C ARG A 110 -1.92 36.28 -11.47
N VAL A 111 -2.54 36.03 -10.32
CA VAL A 111 -2.37 36.86 -9.10
C VAL A 111 -1.25 36.33 -8.19
N GLY A 112 -0.55 35.27 -8.60
CA GLY A 112 0.60 34.72 -7.87
C GLY A 112 0.27 33.62 -6.89
N ILE A 113 -0.98 33.14 -6.86
CA ILE A 113 -1.37 31.95 -6.10
C ILE A 113 -1.03 30.73 -6.95
N THR A 114 0.19 30.26 -6.78
CA THR A 114 0.70 29.07 -7.47
C THR A 114 0.58 27.83 -6.60
N GLU A 115 0.64 26.67 -7.23
CA GLU A 115 0.70 25.39 -6.53
C GLU A 115 1.82 25.36 -5.47
N GLU A 116 3.00 25.91 -5.80
CA GLU A 116 4.13 26.01 -4.86
C GLU A 116 3.79 26.82 -3.61
N LEU A 117 3.03 27.92 -3.76
CA LEU A 117 2.61 28.75 -2.64
C LEU A 117 1.60 28.03 -1.75
N ILE A 118 0.64 27.31 -2.35
CA ILE A 118 -0.34 26.49 -1.64
C ILE A 118 0.41 25.40 -0.82
N LEU A 119 1.33 24.70 -1.45
CA LEU A 119 2.15 23.68 -0.80
C LEU A 119 3.00 24.24 0.34
N GLN A 120 3.53 25.45 0.18
CA GLN A 120 4.27 26.14 1.25
C GLN A 120 3.36 26.44 2.45
N GLN A 121 2.17 26.95 2.21
CA GLN A 121 1.19 27.20 3.28
C GLN A 121 0.74 25.91 3.98
N MET A 122 0.52 24.84 3.22
CA MET A 122 0.24 23.51 3.81
C MET A 122 1.38 23.03 4.71
N GLY A 123 2.64 23.40 4.41
CA GLY A 123 3.80 23.06 5.23
C GLY A 123 3.81 23.72 6.60
N GLU A 124 3.15 24.87 6.75
CA GLU A 124 3.06 25.66 7.99
C GLU A 124 1.82 25.32 8.83
N LEU A 125 0.94 24.44 8.35
CA LEU A 125 -0.28 24.06 9.06
C LEU A 125 0.03 23.37 10.39
N PRO A 126 -0.77 23.66 11.45
CA PRO A 126 -0.69 22.91 12.70
C PRO A 126 -1.12 21.46 12.49
N ARG A 127 -0.64 20.56 13.33
CA ARG A 127 -0.88 19.12 13.20
C ARG A 127 -2.34 18.72 13.11
N ASP A 128 -3.20 19.39 13.82
CA ASP A 128 -4.65 19.10 13.81
C ASP A 128 -5.24 19.36 12.42
N ALA A 129 -4.82 20.44 11.75
CA ALA A 129 -5.22 20.74 10.38
C ALA A 129 -4.64 19.72 9.37
N GLN A 130 -3.37 19.32 9.54
CA GLN A 130 -2.76 18.26 8.71
C GLN A 130 -3.54 16.94 8.84
N THR A 131 -3.94 16.59 10.06
CA THR A 131 -4.75 15.37 10.30
C THR A 131 -6.12 15.48 9.64
N ALA A 132 -6.78 16.64 9.73
CA ALA A 132 -8.08 16.86 9.08
C ALA A 132 -8.00 16.72 7.55
N ILE A 133 -6.92 17.21 6.92
CA ILE A 133 -6.67 17.01 5.48
C ILE A 133 -6.55 15.52 5.15
N LEU A 134 -5.79 14.77 5.93
CA LEU A 134 -5.64 13.33 5.73
C LEU A 134 -6.95 12.57 5.94
N GLU A 135 -7.77 12.96 6.91
CA GLU A 135 -9.07 12.36 7.18
C GLU A 135 -10.08 12.56 6.04
N GLN A 136 -10.01 13.69 5.35
CA GLN A 136 -10.88 14.02 4.23
C GLN A 136 -10.36 13.52 2.88
N ALA A 137 -9.09 13.14 2.81
CA ALA A 137 -8.48 12.69 1.56
C ALA A 137 -9.19 11.45 0.98
N PRO A 138 -9.41 11.40 -0.34
CA PRO A 138 -10.09 10.28 -1.02
C PRO A 138 -9.15 9.08 -1.18
N ILE A 139 -8.58 8.63 -0.06
CA ILE A 139 -7.66 7.49 0.02
C ILE A 139 -8.20 6.41 0.95
N PRO A 140 -7.81 5.14 0.76
CA PRO A 140 -8.20 4.06 1.65
C PRO A 140 -7.81 4.31 3.11
N GLU A 141 -8.65 3.87 4.03
CA GLU A 141 -8.49 4.08 5.47
C GLU A 141 -7.12 3.61 6.00
N PHE A 142 -6.62 2.47 5.52
CA PHE A 142 -5.32 1.97 5.95
C PHE A 142 -4.16 2.92 5.57
N LEU A 143 -4.21 3.54 4.38
CA LEU A 143 -3.20 4.54 3.97
C LEU A 143 -3.33 5.81 4.79
N ARG A 144 -4.55 6.23 5.04
CA ARG A 144 -4.85 7.38 5.89
C ARG A 144 -4.28 7.18 7.29
N ASN A 145 -4.53 6.03 7.91
CA ASN A 145 -4.03 5.71 9.24
C ASN A 145 -2.49 5.67 9.26
N GLU A 146 -1.86 5.05 8.26
CA GLU A 146 -0.40 5.05 8.12
C GLU A 146 0.17 6.45 7.98
N LEU A 147 -0.47 7.32 7.18
CA LEU A 147 -0.02 8.71 7.02
C LEU A 147 -0.21 9.52 8.31
N ILE A 148 -1.31 9.33 9.05
CA ILE A 148 -1.56 10.03 10.32
C ILE A 148 -0.57 9.57 11.39
N GLU A 149 -0.37 8.26 11.55
CA GLU A 149 0.49 7.68 12.59
C GLU A 149 1.97 8.05 12.36
N ASN A 150 2.41 8.04 11.11
CA ASN A 150 3.77 8.34 10.71
C ASN A 150 4.07 9.83 10.49
N ASN A 151 3.10 10.72 10.64
CA ASN A 151 3.29 12.16 10.57
C ASN A 151 4.02 12.68 11.82
N ASN A 152 5.31 12.47 11.91
CA ASN A 152 6.14 12.87 13.05
C ASN A 152 7.59 13.22 12.63
N PRO A 153 8.32 14.01 13.44
CA PRO A 153 9.67 14.48 13.11
C PRO A 153 10.68 13.36 12.85
N VAL A 154 10.52 12.18 13.46
CA VAL A 154 11.44 11.05 13.28
C VAL A 154 11.32 10.53 11.84
N ILE A 155 10.10 10.36 11.36
CA ILE A 155 9.82 9.92 9.99
C ILE A 155 10.22 11.00 8.98
N TYR A 156 9.99 12.28 9.27
CA TYR A 156 10.45 13.39 8.42
C TYR A 156 11.96 13.33 8.20
N ASN A 157 12.72 13.18 9.28
CA ASN A 157 14.18 13.03 9.20
C ASN A 157 14.59 11.76 8.41
N LEU A 158 13.88 10.65 8.59
CA LEU A 158 14.16 9.40 7.89
C LEU A 158 13.91 9.52 6.37
N LEU A 159 12.89 10.26 5.99
CA LEU A 159 12.55 10.52 4.59
C LEU A 159 13.38 11.65 3.98
N GLY A 160 14.06 12.47 4.81
CA GLY A 160 14.83 13.64 4.37
C GLY A 160 13.96 14.80 3.94
N VAL A 161 12.74 14.92 4.49
CA VAL A 161 11.75 15.95 4.17
C VAL A 161 11.57 16.93 5.32
N SER A 162 11.08 18.13 5.02
CA SER A 162 10.92 19.20 6.00
C SER A 162 9.48 19.67 6.16
N THR A 163 8.65 19.47 5.15
CA THR A 163 7.27 19.96 5.10
C THR A 163 6.25 18.82 5.04
N PHE A 164 5.01 19.13 5.42
CA PHE A 164 3.92 18.17 5.37
C PHE A 164 3.60 17.64 3.96
N PRO A 165 3.53 18.48 2.90
CA PRO A 165 3.35 17.99 1.55
C PRO A 165 4.49 17.07 1.07
N GLU A 166 5.76 17.46 1.35
CA GLU A 166 6.91 16.61 1.02
C GLU A 166 6.84 15.25 1.74
N TYR A 167 6.37 15.26 3.00
CA TYR A 167 6.17 14.04 3.76
C TYR A 167 5.16 13.12 3.08
N ILE A 168 3.96 13.64 2.71
CA ILE A 168 2.94 12.86 2.02
C ILE A 168 3.49 12.28 0.72
N ALA A 169 4.09 13.12 -0.11
CA ALA A 169 4.63 12.74 -1.41
C ALA A 169 5.69 11.65 -1.29
N SER A 170 6.70 11.87 -0.45
CA SER A 170 7.80 10.92 -0.25
C SER A 170 7.35 9.63 0.42
N MET A 171 6.40 9.71 1.36
CA MET A 171 5.84 8.53 2.02
C MET A 171 5.11 7.64 1.02
N LEU A 172 4.21 8.19 0.21
CA LEU A 172 3.46 7.46 -0.81
C LEU A 172 4.36 6.92 -1.92
N ALA A 173 5.36 7.70 -2.36
CA ALA A 173 6.35 7.24 -3.33
C ALA A 173 7.14 6.05 -2.79
N ARG A 174 7.62 6.13 -1.56
CA ARG A 174 8.34 5.04 -0.89
C ARG A 174 7.47 3.79 -0.77
N MET A 175 6.23 3.92 -0.29
CA MET A 175 5.30 2.80 -0.19
C MET A 175 5.08 2.12 -1.55
N THR A 176 4.90 2.92 -2.61
CA THR A 176 4.70 2.40 -3.98
C THR A 176 5.95 1.68 -4.50
N ILE A 177 7.14 2.28 -4.36
CA ILE A 177 8.40 1.68 -4.80
C ILE A 177 8.63 0.35 -4.09
N TYR A 178 8.50 0.31 -2.76
CA TYR A 178 8.72 -0.92 -1.99
C TYR A 178 7.70 -1.99 -2.32
N THR A 179 6.47 -1.62 -2.64
CA THR A 179 5.43 -2.55 -3.06
C THR A 179 5.74 -3.16 -4.42
N VAL A 180 6.18 -2.36 -5.40
CA VAL A 180 6.63 -2.85 -6.71
C VAL A 180 7.88 -3.71 -6.56
N ALA A 181 8.86 -3.26 -5.76
CA ALA A 181 10.07 -4.01 -5.46
C ALA A 181 9.77 -5.37 -4.81
N PHE A 182 8.80 -5.41 -3.91
CA PHE A 182 8.34 -6.64 -3.28
C PHE A 182 7.75 -7.63 -4.30
N LEU A 183 6.89 -7.16 -5.21
CA LEU A 183 6.34 -8.03 -6.25
C LEU A 183 7.45 -8.60 -7.14
N ILE A 184 8.39 -7.77 -7.57
CA ILE A 184 9.53 -8.22 -8.37
C ILE A 184 10.36 -9.23 -7.59
N SER A 185 10.67 -8.94 -6.32
CA SER A 185 11.39 -9.84 -5.41
C SER A 185 10.68 -11.17 -5.23
N PHE A 186 9.34 -11.13 -5.12
CA PHE A 186 8.52 -12.34 -5.01
C PHE A 186 8.67 -13.25 -6.22
N PHE A 187 8.55 -12.70 -7.43
CA PHE A 187 8.72 -13.49 -8.66
C PHE A 187 10.15 -14.04 -8.81
N ILE A 188 11.17 -13.22 -8.53
CA ILE A 188 12.56 -13.66 -8.57
C ILE A 188 12.79 -14.78 -7.54
N SER A 189 12.30 -14.63 -6.32
CA SER A 189 12.46 -15.63 -5.26
C SER A 189 11.80 -16.96 -5.61
N ILE A 190 10.60 -16.93 -6.21
CA ILE A 190 9.96 -18.15 -6.73
C ILE A 190 10.84 -18.83 -7.78
N LEU A 191 11.35 -18.08 -8.77
CA LEU A 191 12.18 -18.64 -9.82
C LEU A 191 13.46 -19.27 -9.27
N VAL A 192 14.11 -18.61 -8.30
CA VAL A 192 15.31 -19.13 -7.62
C VAL A 192 15.00 -20.42 -6.89
N VAL A 193 13.91 -20.45 -6.10
CA VAL A 193 13.52 -21.65 -5.35
C VAL A 193 13.13 -22.80 -6.28
N LEU A 194 12.40 -22.54 -7.36
CA LEU A 194 12.06 -23.56 -8.36
C LEU A 194 13.31 -24.12 -9.04
N ALA A 195 14.31 -23.28 -9.37
CA ALA A 195 15.58 -23.74 -9.94
C ALA A 195 16.35 -24.61 -8.94
N LEU A 196 16.39 -24.24 -7.65
CA LEU A 196 17.02 -25.04 -6.59
C LEU A 196 16.32 -26.39 -6.41
N LEU A 197 14.98 -26.41 -6.39
CA LEU A 197 14.20 -27.66 -6.25
C LEU A 197 14.34 -28.56 -7.48
N GLY A 198 14.42 -27.99 -8.68
CA GLY A 198 14.68 -28.73 -9.91
C GLY A 198 16.07 -29.37 -9.96
N ALA A 199 17.07 -28.76 -9.29
CA ALA A 199 18.41 -29.30 -9.18
C ALA A 199 18.51 -30.47 -8.17
N VAL A 200 17.54 -30.57 -7.25
CA VAL A 200 17.47 -31.62 -6.20
C VAL A 200 16.34 -32.58 -6.55
N GLU A 201 16.60 -33.66 -7.26
CA GLU A 201 15.62 -34.71 -7.67
C GLU A 201 14.89 -35.43 -6.50
N ILE A 202 14.95 -34.93 -5.27
CA ILE A 202 14.56 -35.62 -4.02
C ILE A 202 13.04 -35.74 -3.84
N ILE A 203 12.19 -35.02 -4.60
CA ILE A 203 10.75 -34.90 -4.28
C ILE A 203 9.89 -36.05 -4.83
N GLY A 204 10.43 -36.91 -5.69
CA GLY A 204 9.66 -37.93 -6.42
C GLY A 204 9.14 -39.11 -5.57
N GLU A 205 9.84 -39.53 -4.53
CA GLU A 205 9.70 -40.87 -3.99
C GLU A 205 9.33 -40.97 -2.48
N LEU A 206 8.84 -39.88 -1.84
CA LEU A 206 8.43 -40.03 -0.45
C LEU A 206 7.09 -40.80 -0.35
N PRO A 207 7.06 -41.97 0.31
CA PRO A 207 5.85 -42.76 0.46
C PRO A 207 4.85 -42.02 1.33
N VAL A 208 3.72 -41.62 0.74
CA VAL A 208 2.67 -40.86 1.42
C VAL A 208 1.58 -41.86 1.85
N ALA A 209 1.69 -42.43 3.03
CA ALA A 209 0.66 -43.30 3.57
C ALA A 209 0.22 -42.88 4.99
N GLY A 210 -1.10 -42.85 5.19
CA GLY A 210 -1.73 -42.69 6.50
C GLY A 210 -2.64 -41.47 6.66
N ILE A 211 -3.64 -41.58 7.51
CA ILE A 211 -4.64 -40.55 7.80
C ILE A 211 -3.99 -39.33 8.43
N ILE A 212 -3.01 -39.51 9.33
CA ILE A 212 -2.29 -38.43 10.01
C ILE A 212 -1.55 -37.56 8.97
N ASN A 213 -0.92 -38.18 7.96
CA ASN A 213 -0.23 -37.46 6.90
C ASN A 213 -1.19 -36.64 6.03
N ARG A 214 -2.41 -37.14 5.79
CA ARG A 214 -3.44 -36.39 5.04
C ARG A 214 -3.99 -35.21 5.84
N ILE A 215 -4.27 -35.39 7.13
CA ILE A 215 -4.77 -34.33 8.02
C ILE A 215 -3.70 -33.24 8.14
N GLY A 216 -2.46 -33.62 8.42
CA GLY A 216 -1.35 -32.66 8.47
C GLY A 216 -1.16 -31.91 7.17
N GLY A 217 -1.29 -32.60 6.03
CA GLY A 217 -1.26 -31.98 4.72
C GLY A 217 -2.39 -30.96 4.51
N ALA A 218 -3.61 -31.26 4.96
CA ALA A 218 -4.74 -30.33 4.87
C ALA A 218 -4.51 -29.05 5.70
N ILE A 219 -3.97 -29.19 6.91
CA ILE A 219 -3.65 -28.04 7.79
C ILE A 219 -2.60 -27.15 7.13
N VAL A 220 -1.49 -27.74 6.66
CA VAL A 220 -0.42 -26.97 6.01
C VAL A 220 -0.92 -26.31 4.71
N GLY A 221 -1.71 -27.04 3.91
CA GLY A 221 -2.29 -26.51 2.66
C GLY A 221 -3.28 -25.36 2.89
N GLY A 222 -4.10 -25.45 3.93
CA GLY A 222 -4.98 -24.35 4.34
C GLY A 222 -4.19 -23.12 4.81
N GLY A 223 -3.15 -23.31 5.61
CA GLY A 223 -2.25 -22.21 6.03
C GLY A 223 -1.54 -21.54 4.86
N MET A 224 -1.08 -22.31 3.87
CA MET A 224 -0.49 -21.75 2.65
C MET A 224 -1.50 -20.93 1.84
N ALA A 225 -2.78 -21.33 1.82
CA ALA A 225 -3.82 -20.53 1.16
C ALA A 225 -3.99 -19.15 1.82
N ILE A 226 -3.82 -19.04 3.14
CA ILE A 226 -3.83 -17.75 3.84
C ILE A 226 -2.67 -16.87 3.38
N ILE A 227 -1.47 -17.42 3.18
CA ILE A 227 -0.32 -16.67 2.64
C ILE A 227 -0.64 -16.12 1.25
N VAL A 228 -1.28 -16.93 0.38
CA VAL A 228 -1.72 -16.47 -0.94
C VAL A 228 -2.74 -15.35 -0.83
N ILE A 229 -3.69 -15.45 0.10
CA ILE A 229 -4.69 -14.40 0.36
C ILE A 229 -4.00 -13.10 0.83
N TRP A 230 -3.00 -13.19 1.69
CA TRP A 230 -2.21 -12.03 2.11
C TRP A 230 -1.50 -11.34 0.94
N LEU A 231 -0.96 -12.10 0.00
CA LEU A 231 -0.35 -11.56 -1.22
C LEU A 231 -1.39 -10.89 -2.14
N LEU A 232 -2.60 -11.48 -2.26
CA LEU A 232 -3.70 -10.86 -3.00
C LEU A 232 -4.15 -9.56 -2.35
N PHE A 233 -4.25 -9.51 -1.02
CA PHE A 233 -4.59 -8.28 -0.30
C PHE A 233 -3.51 -7.21 -0.43
N LEU A 234 -2.24 -7.61 -0.46
CA LEU A 234 -1.16 -6.69 -0.77
C LEU A 234 -1.31 -6.11 -2.19
N ALA A 235 -1.66 -6.94 -3.18
CA ALA A 235 -1.93 -6.46 -4.53
C ALA A 235 -3.09 -5.46 -4.58
N VAL A 236 -4.16 -5.67 -3.80
CA VAL A 236 -5.25 -4.68 -3.66
C VAL A 236 -4.71 -3.35 -3.11
N SER A 237 -3.77 -3.40 -2.15
CA SER A 237 -3.15 -2.20 -1.61
C SER A 237 -2.33 -1.41 -2.64
N ILE A 238 -1.81 -2.06 -3.69
CA ILE A 238 -1.05 -1.38 -4.77
C ILE A 238 -1.98 -0.62 -5.71
N ILE A 239 -3.11 -1.24 -6.04
CA ILE A 239 -4.05 -0.67 -7.02
C ILE A 239 -5.12 0.20 -6.36
N TYR A 240 -4.88 0.67 -5.13
CA TYR A 240 -5.86 1.40 -4.32
C TYR A 240 -6.41 2.68 -4.99
N THR A 241 -5.61 3.35 -5.83
CA THR A 241 -6.03 4.55 -6.56
C THR A 241 -6.93 4.23 -7.76
N SER A 242 -7.04 2.96 -8.16
CA SER A 242 -7.92 2.54 -9.24
C SER A 242 -9.34 2.28 -8.75
N ALA A 243 -10.33 2.45 -9.64
CA ALA A 243 -11.72 2.12 -9.34
C ALA A 243 -11.91 0.66 -8.88
N ILE A 244 -11.08 -0.26 -9.40
CA ILE A 244 -11.09 -1.67 -9.02
C ILE A 244 -10.54 -1.85 -7.60
N GLY A 245 -9.42 -1.19 -7.26
CA GLY A 245 -8.80 -1.26 -5.93
C GLY A 245 -9.74 -0.72 -4.85
N LEU A 246 -10.35 0.44 -5.09
CA LEU A 246 -11.34 1.04 -4.18
C LEU A 246 -12.55 0.11 -3.96
N ALA A 247 -13.11 -0.49 -5.03
CA ALA A 247 -14.24 -1.40 -4.92
C ALA A 247 -13.87 -2.67 -4.13
N LEU A 248 -12.69 -3.25 -4.34
CA LEU A 248 -12.21 -4.41 -3.60
C LEU A 248 -12.00 -4.08 -2.13
N TYR A 249 -11.41 -2.92 -1.84
CA TYR A 249 -11.20 -2.47 -0.47
C TYR A 249 -12.52 -2.25 0.28
N ASP A 250 -13.53 -1.64 -0.37
CA ASP A 250 -14.87 -1.48 0.20
C ASP A 250 -15.50 -2.85 0.58
N HIS A 251 -15.31 -3.87 -0.26
CA HIS A 251 -15.73 -5.23 0.07
C HIS A 251 -14.97 -5.84 1.25
N ILE A 252 -13.67 -5.54 1.38
CA ILE A 252 -12.87 -5.98 2.54
C ILE A 252 -13.40 -5.31 3.81
N ALA A 253 -13.56 -3.98 3.80
CA ALA A 253 -13.99 -3.19 4.94
C ALA A 253 -15.41 -3.56 5.44
N ARG A 254 -16.30 -4.04 4.57
CA ARG A 254 -17.65 -4.51 4.94
C ARG A 254 -17.70 -5.90 5.59
N SER A 255 -16.59 -6.57 5.76
CA SER A 255 -16.55 -7.92 6.32
C SER A 255 -15.52 -8.01 7.45
N GLU A 256 -15.98 -8.25 8.66
CA GLU A 256 -15.13 -8.43 9.85
C GLU A 256 -14.04 -9.50 9.63
N LEU A 257 -14.40 -10.63 8.97
CA LEU A 257 -13.44 -11.68 8.66
C LEU A 257 -12.35 -11.22 7.68
N LEU A 258 -12.73 -10.51 6.61
CA LEU A 258 -11.76 -10.01 5.63
C LEU A 258 -10.88 -8.92 6.25
N THR A 259 -11.46 -8.01 7.02
CA THR A 259 -10.73 -6.96 7.75
C THR A 259 -9.73 -7.59 8.73
N MET A 260 -10.14 -8.56 9.51
CA MET A 260 -9.24 -9.27 10.43
C MET A 260 -8.05 -9.92 9.70
N ILE A 261 -8.27 -10.58 8.55
CA ILE A 261 -7.18 -11.20 7.78
C ILE A 261 -6.30 -10.13 7.11
N TYR A 262 -6.90 -9.02 6.68
CA TYR A 262 -6.19 -7.90 6.07
C TYR A 262 -5.28 -7.17 7.07
N GLU A 263 -5.79 -6.86 8.27
CA GLU A 263 -5.04 -6.17 9.33
C GLU A 263 -3.91 -7.04 9.92
N ASN A 264 -4.15 -8.34 10.06
CA ASN A 264 -3.15 -9.30 10.53
C ASN A 264 -2.22 -9.81 9.42
N ASN A 265 -2.16 -9.14 8.28
CA ASN A 265 -1.27 -9.47 7.18
C ASN A 265 0.18 -9.12 7.53
N MET A 266 0.94 -10.11 8.02
CA MET A 266 2.34 -9.94 8.40
C MET A 266 3.21 -9.41 7.25
N ILE A 267 2.90 -9.78 6.00
CA ILE A 267 3.65 -9.35 4.81
C ILE A 267 3.45 -7.85 4.59
N ARG A 268 2.19 -7.40 4.64
CA ARG A 268 1.84 -5.98 4.51
C ARG A 268 2.48 -5.16 5.64
N ASN A 269 2.30 -5.59 6.88
CA ASN A 269 2.78 -4.87 8.05
C ASN A 269 4.30 -4.70 8.03
N ARG A 270 5.03 -5.73 7.53
CA ARG A 270 6.49 -5.66 7.39
C ARG A 270 6.96 -4.77 6.24
N LEU A 271 6.18 -4.68 5.15
CA LEU A 271 6.54 -3.90 3.96
C LEU A 271 6.11 -2.44 4.05
N LEU A 272 4.92 -2.20 4.58
CA LEU A 272 4.31 -0.87 4.66
C LEU A 272 4.44 -0.28 6.06
N GLY A 273 4.57 -1.11 7.09
CA GLY A 273 4.86 -0.66 8.45
C GLY A 273 6.31 -0.17 8.55
N PHE A 274 6.51 1.07 8.97
CA PHE A 274 7.82 1.60 9.33
C PHE A 274 8.25 1.02 10.68
N GLU A 275 8.60 -0.26 10.73
CA GLU A 275 9.39 -0.71 11.85
C GLU A 275 10.79 -0.08 11.67
N LEU A 276 11.00 0.98 12.45
CA LEU A 276 12.30 1.62 12.64
C LEU A 276 13.28 0.56 13.18
N TYR A 277 14.27 0.22 12.39
CA TYR A 277 15.51 -0.36 12.86
C TYR A 277 16.54 0.72 13.03
#